data_bbff3f1914f6182a6d0e270ead9e6b5b
#
_entry.id   bbff3f1914f6182a6d0e270ead9e6b5b
#
_cell.length_a   1.000
_cell.length_b   1.000
_cell.length_c   1.000
_cell.angle_alpha   90.00
_cell.angle_beta   90.00
_cell.angle_gamma   90.00
#
_symmetry.space_group_name_H-M   'P 1'
#
loop_
_entity.id
_entity.type
_entity.pdbx_description
1 polymer ?
#
loop_
_entity_poly.entity_id
_entity_poly.type
_entity_poly.pdbx_seq_one_letter_code
_entity_poly.pdbx_strand_id
1 'polypeptide(L)'
;MRFFIILFLFFFQCSFSQIVYESIESEALGTTRELKIQLPRNYELNSDQFYPLIVVFDGDYLFEVVAGNVEYISYWRDMPDAIVVGINQAKSRTEDTTLSVEDHFPYRSGAKFYEFIDSELIEFIESKYRCSDFRIAIGHGETANYINYFFFQKSPLFNGFVALSPSFAPFMQENLVRKLRIEQKKQVKLFYYLSTASLDIKRNQKQATELNYKISTIENPSIFYEFDNFEGLSHYSLVPRSIPNALDNMFSVYQPINRDEYEKNILTLVSSPVDYLVDKYETIKDLFGIEKQILINDFKAIAAAIEKNKQYDFYKDLGDIARKHHPETVLGFYYLARFFEETGKPKKAMNAYRSSYTLGSIQGYSKDEMLDRADAIQKEFGY
;
A
#
# COMPACT_ATOMS: atom_id res chain seq x y z
N MET A 1 52.10 -9.29 41.94
CA MET A 1 50.65 -8.87 41.88
C MET A 1 50.48 -8.15 40.53
N ARG A 2 49.90 -8.82 39.55
CA ARG A 2 49.55 -8.23 38.23
C ARG A 2 48.11 -7.80 38.26
N PHE A 3 47.86 -6.49 38.19
CA PHE A 3 46.50 -5.92 38.01
C PHE A 3 46.08 -6.11 36.57
N PHE A 4 45.02 -6.90 36.34
CA PHE A 4 44.30 -6.96 35.10
C PHE A 4 43.25 -5.82 35.11
N ILE A 5 43.44 -4.80 34.28
CA ILE A 5 42.46 -3.77 34.02
C ILE A 5 41.53 -4.34 32.94
N ILE A 6 40.30 -4.71 33.29
CA ILE A 6 39.23 -5.07 32.38
C ILE A 6 38.64 -3.75 31.88
N LEU A 7 38.94 -3.41 30.63
CA LEU A 7 38.34 -2.28 29.91
C LEU A 7 36.93 -2.70 29.48
N PHE A 8 35.88 -2.24 30.15
CA PHE A 8 34.49 -2.42 29.76
C PHE A 8 34.21 -1.44 28.61
N LEU A 9 34.27 -1.90 27.37
CA LEU A 9 33.77 -1.18 26.21
C LEU A 9 32.25 -1.17 26.26
N PHE A 10 31.65 -0.08 26.74
CA PHE A 10 30.25 0.21 26.58
C PHE A 10 29.99 0.45 25.08
N PHE A 11 29.48 -0.56 24.39
CA PHE A 11 28.83 -0.37 23.11
C PHE A 11 27.52 0.41 23.37
N PHE A 12 27.55 1.71 23.11
CA PHE A 12 26.35 2.51 22.94
C PHE A 12 25.62 1.95 21.71
N GLN A 13 24.65 1.07 21.91
CA GLN A 13 23.66 0.78 20.89
C GLN A 13 22.79 2.03 20.78
N CYS A 14 23.03 2.85 19.76
CA CYS A 14 22.07 3.86 19.35
C CYS A 14 20.79 3.13 18.92
N SER A 15 19.82 3.02 19.82
CA SER A 15 18.47 2.63 19.45
C SER A 15 17.87 3.81 18.70
N PHE A 16 17.82 3.73 17.36
CA PHE A 16 17.06 4.68 16.58
C PHE A 16 15.57 4.41 16.86
N SER A 17 14.88 5.41 17.42
CA SER A 17 13.43 5.38 17.53
C SER A 17 12.86 5.47 16.12
N GLN A 18 11.93 4.58 15.78
CA GLN A 18 11.18 4.68 14.52
C GLN A 18 10.26 5.90 14.47
N ILE A 19 9.92 6.44 15.66
CA ILE A 19 9.05 7.63 15.77
C ILE A 19 9.94 8.84 16.05
N VAL A 20 9.84 9.82 15.16
CA VAL A 20 10.50 11.11 15.25
C VAL A 20 9.44 12.17 15.59
N TYR A 21 9.78 13.06 16.52
CA TYR A 21 8.95 14.22 16.85
C TYR A 21 9.55 15.43 16.18
N GLU A 22 8.76 16.09 15.33
CA GLU A 22 9.15 17.28 14.58
C GLU A 22 8.20 18.43 14.89
N SER A 23 8.61 19.63 14.54
CA SER A 23 7.76 20.80 14.60
C SER A 23 7.97 21.69 13.40
N ILE A 24 6.89 22.27 12.90
CA ILE A 24 6.89 23.24 11.81
C ILE A 24 6.45 24.58 12.38
N GLU A 25 7.26 25.62 12.18
CA GLU A 25 6.81 26.99 12.37
C GLU A 25 6.04 27.41 11.12
N SER A 26 4.73 27.39 11.22
CA SER A 26 3.84 27.64 10.08
C SER A 26 3.59 29.14 9.91
N GLU A 27 3.85 29.66 8.72
CA GLU A 27 3.50 31.03 8.33
C GLU A 27 1.98 31.16 8.17
N ALA A 28 1.33 30.18 7.55
CA ALA A 28 -0.12 30.17 7.34
C ALA A 28 -0.88 30.19 8.67
N LEU A 29 -0.47 29.36 9.64
CA LEU A 29 -1.10 29.28 10.96
C LEU A 29 -0.65 30.43 11.88
N GLY A 30 0.56 30.97 11.70
CA GLY A 30 1.20 31.93 12.60
C GLY A 30 1.58 31.33 13.95
N THR A 31 1.79 30.00 14.00
CA THR A 31 2.17 29.26 15.21
C THR A 31 2.90 27.97 14.85
N THR A 32 3.60 27.39 15.82
CA THR A 32 4.29 26.11 15.66
C THR A 32 3.28 24.95 15.68
N ARG A 33 3.43 23.99 14.77
CA ARG A 33 2.65 22.74 14.75
C ARG A 33 3.55 21.55 15.01
N GLU A 34 3.18 20.75 16.02
CA GLU A 34 3.89 19.53 16.40
C GLU A 34 3.42 18.36 15.53
N LEU A 35 4.39 17.53 15.13
CA LEU A 35 4.18 16.34 14.31
C LEU A 35 4.78 15.11 14.99
N LYS A 36 4.14 13.97 14.78
CA LYS A 36 4.69 12.63 15.02
C LYS A 36 4.97 11.98 13.68
N ILE A 37 6.17 11.47 13.46
CA ILE A 37 6.55 10.85 12.20
C ILE A 37 7.08 9.46 12.46
N GLN A 38 6.47 8.43 11.85
CA GLN A 38 7.01 7.08 11.84
C GLN A 38 7.64 6.80 10.49
N LEU A 39 8.93 6.44 10.51
CA LEU A 39 9.65 5.99 9.35
C LEU A 39 9.56 4.46 9.20
N PRO A 40 9.62 3.92 7.98
CA PRO A 40 9.64 2.49 7.74
C PRO A 40 10.83 1.80 8.38
N ARG A 41 10.72 0.50 8.62
CA ARG A 41 11.87 -0.34 8.99
C ARG A 41 12.94 -0.22 7.92
N ASN A 42 14.21 -0.16 8.34
CA ASN A 42 15.34 -0.10 7.42
C ASN A 42 15.33 1.11 6.47
N TYR A 43 14.60 2.19 6.83
CA TYR A 43 14.57 3.43 6.04
C TYR A 43 15.96 3.91 5.65
N GLU A 44 16.93 3.92 6.59
CA GLU A 44 18.31 4.34 6.34
C GLU A 44 19.13 3.36 5.46
N LEU A 45 18.74 2.09 5.42
CA LEU A 45 19.43 1.07 4.63
C LEU A 45 19.00 1.08 3.15
N ASN A 46 17.83 1.62 2.84
CA ASN A 46 17.22 1.61 1.51
C ASN A 46 17.20 3.02 0.91
N SER A 47 18.37 3.57 0.59
CA SER A 47 18.53 4.97 0.14
C SER A 47 17.76 5.35 -1.12
N ASP A 48 17.48 4.39 -1.99
CA ASP A 48 16.86 4.62 -3.30
C ASP A 48 15.33 4.34 -3.31
N GLN A 49 14.79 3.89 -2.16
CA GLN A 49 13.38 3.57 -2.05
C GLN A 49 12.55 4.78 -1.65
N PHE A 50 11.43 4.99 -2.35
CA PHE A 50 10.40 5.96 -2.01
C PHE A 50 9.20 5.27 -1.37
N TYR A 51 8.46 6.00 -0.54
CA TYR A 51 7.44 5.44 0.34
C TYR A 51 6.13 6.22 0.23
N PRO A 52 4.95 5.57 0.16
CA PRO A 52 3.67 6.24 0.35
C PRO A 52 3.64 7.08 1.62
N LEU A 53 2.97 8.23 1.56
CA LEU A 53 2.79 9.12 2.69
C LEU A 53 1.38 9.00 3.26
N ILE A 54 1.27 8.71 4.55
CA ILE A 54 -0.01 8.64 5.27
C ILE A 54 -0.08 9.80 6.26
N VAL A 55 -0.95 10.76 5.99
CA VAL A 55 -1.19 11.93 6.85
C VAL A 55 -2.38 11.65 7.76
N VAL A 56 -2.15 11.64 9.06
CA VAL A 56 -3.12 11.33 10.10
C VAL A 56 -3.53 12.62 10.80
N PHE A 57 -4.73 13.06 10.56
CA PHE A 57 -5.37 14.13 11.32
C PHE A 57 -5.70 13.61 12.72
N ASP A 58 -5.86 14.52 13.70
CA ASP A 58 -6.02 14.12 15.10
C ASP A 58 -4.87 13.21 15.60
N GLY A 59 -3.62 13.51 15.22
CA GLY A 59 -2.44 12.71 15.53
C GLY A 59 -2.20 12.45 17.01
N ASP A 60 -2.86 13.21 17.87
CA ASP A 60 -2.78 13.01 19.31
C ASP A 60 -3.28 11.63 19.75
N TYR A 61 -4.32 11.09 19.10
CA TYR A 61 -4.92 9.79 19.46
C TYR A 61 -5.05 8.80 18.30
N LEU A 62 -5.03 9.25 17.05
CA LEU A 62 -5.11 8.35 15.89
C LEU A 62 -3.75 7.81 15.45
N PHE A 63 -2.68 8.57 15.67
CA PHE A 63 -1.36 8.24 15.12
C PHE A 63 -0.91 6.83 15.50
N GLU A 64 -0.96 6.47 16.78
CA GLU A 64 -0.47 5.18 17.27
C GLU A 64 -1.28 4.01 16.70
N VAL A 65 -2.58 4.20 16.48
CA VAL A 65 -3.43 3.16 15.88
C VAL A 65 -3.06 2.95 14.42
N VAL A 66 -2.87 4.04 13.66
CA VAL A 66 -2.49 3.97 12.24
C VAL A 66 -1.08 3.42 12.12
N ALA A 67 -0.11 4.01 12.81
CA ALA A 67 1.29 3.66 12.76
C ALA A 67 1.54 2.18 13.11
N GLY A 68 0.88 1.66 14.15
CA GLY A 68 0.97 0.26 14.55
C GLY A 68 0.39 -0.70 13.50
N ASN A 69 -0.70 -0.34 12.85
CA ASN A 69 -1.26 -1.16 11.76
C ASN A 69 -0.38 -1.13 10.51
N VAL A 70 0.13 0.05 10.12
CA VAL A 70 1.06 0.19 8.99
C VAL A 70 2.31 -0.67 9.23
N GLU A 71 2.92 -0.59 10.42
CA GLU A 71 4.08 -1.39 10.79
C GLU A 71 3.81 -2.89 10.75
N TYR A 72 2.64 -3.33 11.21
CA TYR A 72 2.26 -4.74 11.21
C TYR A 72 1.98 -5.27 9.82
N ILE A 73 1.16 -4.56 9.01
CA ILE A 73 0.72 -5.02 7.69
C ILE A 73 1.89 -5.01 6.70
N SER A 74 2.76 -3.98 6.75
CA SER A 74 3.95 -3.91 5.89
C SER A 74 4.99 -4.98 6.21
N TYR A 75 5.12 -5.38 7.49
CA TYR A 75 6.00 -6.49 7.91
C TYR A 75 5.65 -7.78 7.15
N TRP A 76 4.37 -8.07 6.93
CA TRP A 76 3.90 -9.23 6.20
C TRP A 76 3.85 -9.02 4.67
N ARG A 77 4.20 -7.82 4.21
CA ARG A 77 4.20 -7.43 2.79
C ARG A 77 2.81 -7.41 2.14
N ASP A 78 1.77 -7.22 2.94
CA ASP A 78 0.39 -7.05 2.46
C ASP A 78 0.12 -5.59 2.06
N MET A 79 0.97 -4.65 2.50
CA MET A 79 1.06 -3.28 1.99
C MET A 79 2.53 -2.87 1.82
N PRO A 80 2.84 -1.82 1.05
CA PRO A 80 4.19 -1.26 1.02
C PRO A 80 4.55 -0.64 2.38
N ASP A 81 5.85 -0.61 2.68
CA ASP A 81 6.35 0.27 3.73
C ASP A 81 5.90 1.70 3.44
N ALA A 82 5.49 2.45 4.46
CA ALA A 82 4.97 3.81 4.33
C ALA A 82 5.48 4.72 5.44
N ILE A 83 5.56 6.02 5.13
CA ILE A 83 5.82 7.07 6.12
C ILE A 83 4.48 7.51 6.70
N VAL A 84 4.36 7.53 8.02
CA VAL A 84 3.15 7.99 8.71
C VAL A 84 3.44 9.30 9.42
N VAL A 85 2.63 10.33 9.14
CA VAL A 85 2.75 11.66 9.74
C VAL A 85 1.47 12.01 10.48
N GLY A 86 1.54 12.11 11.80
CA GLY A 86 0.44 12.55 12.64
C GLY A 86 0.53 14.04 12.96
N ILE A 87 -0.54 14.78 12.73
CA ILE A 87 -0.66 16.20 13.05
C ILE A 87 -1.31 16.33 14.43
N ASN A 88 -0.59 16.88 15.41
CA ASN A 88 -1.15 17.11 16.73
C ASN A 88 -2.16 18.28 16.68
N GLN A 89 -3.41 18.00 17.09
CA GLN A 89 -4.53 18.94 17.01
C GLN A 89 -5.31 19.10 18.32
N ALA A 90 -4.91 18.44 19.42
CA ALA A 90 -5.66 18.44 20.66
C ALA A 90 -6.06 19.84 21.16
N LYS A 91 -5.20 20.86 20.92
CA LYS A 91 -5.44 22.24 21.35
C LYS A 91 -6.06 23.15 20.27
N SER A 92 -6.08 22.73 19.03
CA SER A 92 -6.46 23.55 17.88
C SER A 92 -7.52 22.91 16.97
N ARG A 93 -8.04 21.76 17.33
CA ARG A 93 -8.95 20.97 16.50
C ARG A 93 -10.17 21.76 16.02
N THR A 94 -10.79 22.52 16.91
CA THR A 94 -11.96 23.34 16.59
C THR A 94 -11.60 24.48 15.63
N GLU A 95 -10.47 25.14 15.86
CA GLU A 95 -9.94 26.21 14.99
C GLU A 95 -9.55 25.65 13.63
N ASP A 96 -8.83 24.52 13.59
CA ASP A 96 -8.37 23.85 12.38
C ASP A 96 -9.53 23.39 11.49
N THR A 97 -10.66 22.99 12.09
CA THR A 97 -11.83 22.51 11.36
C THR A 97 -12.94 23.57 11.18
N THR A 98 -12.62 24.85 11.40
CA THR A 98 -13.58 25.95 11.25
C THR A 98 -14.07 26.08 9.81
N LEU A 99 -15.39 26.09 9.63
CA LEU A 99 -16.06 26.23 8.35
C LEU A 99 -16.89 27.52 8.29
N SER A 100 -17.09 28.06 7.11
CA SER A 100 -18.04 29.14 6.84
C SER A 100 -19.47 28.69 7.14
N VAL A 101 -20.28 29.60 7.64
CA VAL A 101 -21.71 29.38 7.87
C VAL A 101 -22.51 29.41 6.56
N GLU A 102 -21.98 30.11 5.54
CA GLU A 102 -22.68 30.34 4.27
C GLU A 102 -22.54 29.17 3.30
N ASP A 103 -21.30 28.74 3.04
CA ASP A 103 -20.99 27.73 2.03
C ASP A 103 -20.39 26.44 2.61
N HIS A 104 -20.11 26.43 3.91
CA HIS A 104 -19.55 25.30 4.65
C HIS A 104 -18.16 24.84 4.16
N PHE A 105 -17.40 25.74 3.53
CA PHE A 105 -15.99 25.50 3.19
C PHE A 105 -15.05 25.99 4.30
N PRO A 106 -13.79 25.52 4.32
CA PRO A 106 -12.79 25.99 5.28
C PRO A 106 -12.70 27.52 5.28
N TYR A 107 -12.81 28.11 6.47
CA TYR A 107 -12.89 29.56 6.63
C TYR A 107 -12.00 30.04 7.78
N ARG A 108 -11.43 31.24 7.70
CA ARG A 108 -10.53 31.84 8.72
C ARG A 108 -9.44 30.86 9.15
N SER A 109 -9.44 30.43 10.42
CA SER A 109 -8.47 29.47 10.97
C SER A 109 -8.51 28.12 10.23
N GLY A 110 -9.69 27.66 9.83
CA GLY A 110 -9.81 26.46 8.99
C GLY A 110 -9.19 26.65 7.61
N ALA A 111 -9.36 27.79 6.95
CA ALA A 111 -8.71 28.08 5.67
C ALA A 111 -7.18 28.12 5.81
N LYS A 112 -6.67 28.69 6.91
CA LYS A 112 -5.25 28.68 7.22
C LYS A 112 -4.70 27.27 7.46
N PHE A 113 -5.47 26.42 8.13
CA PHE A 113 -5.08 25.03 8.33
C PHE A 113 -5.09 24.24 7.01
N TYR A 114 -6.02 24.56 6.10
CA TYR A 114 -6.02 24.02 4.75
C TYR A 114 -4.73 24.39 3.99
N GLU A 115 -4.36 25.68 4.02
CA GLU A 115 -3.13 26.20 3.42
C GLU A 115 -1.87 25.58 4.03
N PHE A 116 -1.83 25.41 5.36
CA PHE A 116 -0.75 24.72 6.06
C PHE A 116 -0.53 23.30 5.52
N ILE A 117 -1.60 22.52 5.37
CA ILE A 117 -1.50 21.15 4.82
C ILE A 117 -1.03 21.16 3.37
N ASP A 118 -1.66 22.01 2.54
CA ASP A 118 -1.47 22.02 1.09
C ASP A 118 -0.09 22.54 0.68
N SER A 119 0.41 23.56 1.35
CA SER A 119 1.59 24.31 0.92
C SER A 119 2.81 24.13 1.83
N GLU A 120 2.63 23.87 3.13
CA GLU A 120 3.75 23.84 4.07
C GLU A 120 4.07 22.41 4.55
N LEU A 121 3.06 21.66 5.00
CA LEU A 121 3.28 20.32 5.57
C LEU A 121 3.85 19.35 4.53
N ILE A 122 3.20 19.24 3.36
CA ILE A 122 3.63 18.29 2.32
C ILE A 122 5.04 18.63 1.84
N GLU A 123 5.32 19.91 1.54
CA GLU A 123 6.65 20.35 1.13
C GLU A 123 7.71 20.06 2.20
N PHE A 124 7.41 20.33 3.48
CA PHE A 124 8.31 20.04 4.59
C PHE A 124 8.65 18.56 4.69
N ILE A 125 7.65 17.68 4.59
CA ILE A 125 7.85 16.22 4.67
C ILE A 125 8.64 15.72 3.46
N GLU A 126 8.28 16.13 2.24
CA GLU A 126 8.94 15.69 1.01
C GLU A 126 10.37 16.25 0.86
N SER A 127 10.67 17.40 1.47
CA SER A 127 12.04 17.94 1.52
C SER A 127 12.99 17.13 2.42
N LYS A 128 12.44 16.45 3.42
CA LYS A 128 13.22 15.69 4.43
C LYS A 128 13.19 14.18 4.20
N TYR A 129 12.12 13.66 3.63
CA TYR A 129 11.87 12.23 3.56
C TYR A 129 11.53 11.78 2.12
N ARG A 130 11.90 10.56 1.78
CA ARG A 130 11.67 9.96 0.46
C ARG A 130 10.22 9.51 0.29
N CYS A 131 9.34 10.43 -0.04
CA CYS A 131 7.93 10.18 -0.30
C CYS A 131 7.68 9.85 -1.77
N SER A 132 6.82 8.88 -2.05
CA SER A 132 6.24 8.69 -3.38
C SER A 132 5.09 9.67 -3.60
N ASP A 133 4.59 9.73 -4.82
CA ASP A 133 3.43 10.59 -5.16
C ASP A 133 2.10 10.08 -4.57
N PHE A 134 2.08 8.89 -3.96
CA PHE A 134 0.87 8.33 -3.37
C PHE A 134 0.70 8.78 -1.92
N ARG A 135 -0.36 9.57 -1.69
CA ARG A 135 -0.66 10.15 -0.38
C ARG A 135 -2.05 9.76 0.11
N ILE A 136 -2.16 9.44 1.40
CA ILE A 136 -3.43 9.09 2.07
C ILE A 136 -3.70 10.10 3.18
N ALA A 137 -4.94 10.59 3.29
CA ALA A 137 -5.44 11.36 4.43
C ALA A 137 -6.38 10.51 5.28
N ILE A 138 -6.15 10.48 6.59
CA ILE A 138 -6.97 9.75 7.57
C ILE A 138 -7.52 10.74 8.58
N GLY A 139 -8.85 10.73 8.80
CA GLY A 139 -9.52 11.57 9.79
C GLY A 139 -10.68 10.87 10.48
N HIS A 140 -11.08 11.39 11.65
CA HIS A 140 -12.17 10.85 12.46
C HIS A 140 -13.14 11.95 12.89
N GLY A 141 -14.45 11.72 12.73
CA GLY A 141 -15.46 12.68 13.11
C GLY A 141 -15.40 13.97 12.28
N GLU A 142 -15.04 15.09 12.90
CA GLU A 142 -14.92 16.40 12.24
C GLU A 142 -13.74 16.43 11.25
N THR A 143 -12.61 15.84 11.61
CA THR A 143 -11.46 15.77 10.69
C THR A 143 -11.72 14.81 9.54
N ALA A 144 -12.54 13.76 9.71
CA ALA A 144 -13.02 12.92 8.62
C ALA A 144 -13.93 13.69 7.63
N ASN A 145 -14.68 14.69 8.09
CA ASN A 145 -15.33 15.63 7.18
C ASN A 145 -14.30 16.54 6.50
N TYR A 146 -13.33 17.03 7.27
CA TYR A 146 -12.39 18.04 6.81
C TYR A 146 -11.47 17.54 5.68
N ILE A 147 -10.98 16.31 5.74
CA ILE A 147 -10.11 15.74 4.68
C ILE A 147 -10.77 15.77 3.30
N ASN A 148 -12.11 15.75 3.22
CA ASN A 148 -12.82 15.76 1.94
C ASN A 148 -12.64 17.08 1.15
N TYR A 149 -12.26 18.18 1.78
CA TYR A 149 -12.02 19.44 1.06
C TYR A 149 -10.81 19.34 0.14
N PHE A 150 -9.82 18.50 0.46
CA PHE A 150 -8.67 18.22 -0.42
C PHE A 150 -9.06 17.39 -1.65
N PHE A 151 -10.17 16.67 -1.59
CA PHE A 151 -10.72 15.94 -2.74
C PHE A 151 -11.31 16.86 -3.81
N PHE A 152 -11.77 18.06 -3.43
CA PHE A 152 -12.42 18.99 -4.37
C PHE A 152 -11.45 19.81 -5.23
N GLN A 153 -10.16 19.74 -4.98
CA GLN A 153 -9.15 20.37 -5.83
C GLN A 153 -9.20 19.84 -7.27
N LYS A 154 -8.65 20.62 -8.21
CA LYS A 154 -8.53 20.20 -9.63
C LYS A 154 -7.62 18.98 -9.76
N SER A 155 -6.55 18.93 -8.98
CA SER A 155 -5.70 17.76 -8.78
C SER A 155 -5.71 17.48 -7.30
N PRO A 156 -6.33 16.39 -6.82
CA PRO A 156 -6.38 16.07 -5.40
C PRO A 156 -4.98 15.97 -4.79
N LEU A 157 -4.82 16.57 -3.61
CA LEU A 157 -3.56 16.49 -2.85
C LEU A 157 -3.28 15.06 -2.38
N PHE A 158 -4.34 14.28 -2.13
CA PHE A 158 -4.30 12.90 -1.68
C PHE A 158 -4.94 11.97 -2.71
N ASN A 159 -4.40 10.76 -2.83
CA ASN A 159 -4.93 9.68 -3.66
C ASN A 159 -5.90 8.78 -2.86
N GLY A 160 -5.73 8.73 -1.53
CA GLY A 160 -6.55 7.95 -0.60
C GLY A 160 -7.17 8.80 0.50
N PHE A 161 -8.44 8.54 0.81
CA PHE A 161 -9.18 9.20 1.87
C PHE A 161 -9.80 8.14 2.79
N VAL A 162 -9.50 8.21 4.08
CA VAL A 162 -10.06 7.33 5.12
C VAL A 162 -10.92 8.17 6.05
N ALA A 163 -12.22 8.13 5.83
CA ALA A 163 -13.21 8.89 6.59
C ALA A 163 -13.88 8.01 7.65
N LEU A 164 -13.42 8.14 8.89
CA LEU A 164 -13.91 7.34 10.03
C LEU A 164 -15.03 8.08 10.75
N SER A 165 -16.26 7.53 10.71
CA SER A 165 -17.44 8.14 11.35
C SER A 165 -17.57 9.65 11.11
N PRO A 166 -17.60 10.11 9.86
CA PRO A 166 -17.53 11.54 9.55
C PRO A 166 -18.74 12.32 10.08
N SER A 167 -18.47 13.46 10.71
CA SER A 167 -19.47 14.48 11.03
C SER A 167 -19.63 15.42 9.84
N PHE A 168 -20.34 14.98 8.79
CA PHE A 168 -20.45 15.75 7.56
C PHE A 168 -21.10 17.12 7.76
N ALA A 169 -20.44 18.15 7.21
CA ALA A 169 -21.00 19.46 7.07
C ALA A 169 -22.20 19.45 6.09
N PRO A 170 -23.11 20.43 6.13
CA PRO A 170 -24.14 20.57 5.13
C PRO A 170 -23.57 20.55 3.71
N PHE A 171 -24.28 19.90 2.78
CA PHE A 171 -23.92 19.74 1.36
C PHE A 171 -22.66 18.91 1.08
N MET A 172 -21.89 18.43 2.10
CA MET A 172 -20.68 17.64 1.87
C MET A 172 -20.98 16.37 1.06
N GLN A 173 -22.03 15.64 1.41
CA GLN A 173 -22.41 14.41 0.70
C GLN A 173 -22.76 14.67 -0.77
N GLU A 174 -23.51 15.73 -1.06
CA GLU A 174 -23.90 16.14 -2.42
C GLU A 174 -22.65 16.54 -3.23
N ASN A 175 -21.72 17.26 -2.61
CA ASN A 175 -20.48 17.67 -3.23
C ASN A 175 -19.57 16.46 -3.56
N LEU A 176 -19.47 15.49 -2.64
CA LEU A 176 -18.73 14.23 -2.87
C LEU A 176 -19.34 13.43 -4.03
N VAL A 177 -20.64 13.19 -4.00
CA VAL A 177 -21.34 12.46 -5.07
C VAL A 177 -21.17 13.16 -6.42
N ARG A 178 -21.27 14.48 -6.46
CA ARG A 178 -21.05 15.26 -7.69
C ARG A 178 -19.62 15.11 -8.21
N LYS A 179 -18.62 15.21 -7.32
CA LYS A 179 -17.21 15.08 -7.70
C LYS A 179 -16.89 13.67 -8.20
N LEU A 180 -17.35 12.63 -7.52
CA LEU A 180 -17.18 11.24 -7.90
C LEU A 180 -17.78 10.92 -9.29
N ARG A 181 -18.90 11.54 -9.66
CA ARG A 181 -19.50 11.41 -11.00
C ARG A 181 -18.69 12.11 -12.09
N ILE A 182 -18.04 13.24 -11.78
CA ILE A 182 -17.28 14.04 -12.76
C ILE A 182 -15.93 13.39 -13.06
N GLU A 183 -15.25 12.83 -12.06
CA GLU A 183 -13.92 12.22 -12.19
C GLU A 183 -13.89 10.94 -13.05
N GLN A 184 -15.04 10.44 -13.52
CA GLN A 184 -15.12 9.30 -14.46
C GLN A 184 -14.26 9.47 -15.72
N LYS A 185 -13.89 10.70 -16.10
CA LYS A 185 -13.13 11.02 -17.31
C LYS A 185 -11.62 11.14 -17.10
N LYS A 186 -11.14 11.04 -15.84
CA LYS A 186 -9.72 11.18 -15.51
C LYS A 186 -9.09 9.81 -15.26
N GLN A 187 -7.84 9.65 -15.67
CA GLN A 187 -7.06 8.43 -15.42
C GLN A 187 -6.56 8.32 -13.97
N VAL A 188 -6.82 9.33 -13.12
CA VAL A 188 -6.38 9.33 -11.73
C VAL A 188 -7.22 8.35 -10.93
N LYS A 189 -6.58 7.37 -10.34
CA LYS A 189 -7.20 6.42 -9.42
C LYS A 189 -7.31 7.04 -8.03
N LEU A 190 -8.49 6.97 -7.44
CA LEU A 190 -8.79 7.50 -6.11
C LEU A 190 -9.32 6.37 -5.21
N PHE A 191 -8.86 6.36 -3.98
CA PHE A 191 -9.32 5.43 -2.96
C PHE A 191 -10.15 6.19 -1.92
N TYR A 192 -11.35 5.71 -1.64
CA TYR A 192 -12.21 6.32 -0.63
C TYR A 192 -12.79 5.24 0.27
N TYR A 193 -12.34 5.23 1.51
CA TYR A 193 -12.87 4.36 2.55
C TYR A 193 -13.75 5.15 3.50
N LEU A 194 -14.96 4.66 3.74
CA LEU A 194 -15.95 5.24 4.65
C LEU A 194 -16.34 4.22 5.71
N SER A 195 -16.37 4.60 6.98
CA SER A 195 -16.87 3.71 8.02
C SER A 195 -17.79 4.39 8.99
N THR A 196 -18.70 3.57 9.56
CA THR A 196 -19.56 3.89 10.69
C THR A 196 -19.83 2.64 11.52
N ALA A 197 -20.69 2.73 12.53
CA ALA A 197 -21.06 1.59 13.36
C ALA A 197 -22.50 1.69 13.89
N SER A 198 -23.09 0.56 14.33
CA SER A 198 -24.48 0.51 14.78
C SER A 198 -24.76 1.29 16.08
N LEU A 199 -23.70 1.51 16.91
CA LEU A 199 -23.77 2.33 18.12
C LEU A 199 -23.00 3.65 17.99
N ASP A 200 -22.75 4.09 16.76
CA ASP A 200 -22.13 5.39 16.46
C ASP A 200 -23.04 6.57 16.83
N ILE A 201 -22.51 7.80 16.75
CA ILE A 201 -23.33 9.00 16.84
C ILE A 201 -24.40 8.91 15.76
N LYS A 202 -25.68 8.94 16.15
CA LYS A 202 -26.84 8.70 15.27
C LYS A 202 -26.81 9.52 13.98
N ARG A 203 -26.39 10.78 14.08
CA ARG A 203 -26.25 11.68 12.92
C ARG A 203 -25.17 11.16 11.96
N ASN A 204 -23.99 10.81 12.47
CA ASN A 204 -22.86 10.35 11.66
C ASN A 204 -23.19 9.02 10.98
N GLN A 205 -23.76 8.06 11.73
CA GLN A 205 -24.22 6.78 11.18
C GLN A 205 -25.22 6.98 10.03
N LYS A 206 -26.23 7.80 10.25
CA LYS A 206 -27.25 8.10 9.22
C LYS A 206 -26.59 8.71 7.98
N GLN A 207 -25.78 9.74 8.16
CA GLN A 207 -25.12 10.44 7.05
C GLN A 207 -24.16 9.52 6.28
N ALA A 208 -23.36 8.70 6.98
CA ALA A 208 -22.43 7.74 6.33
C ALA A 208 -23.22 6.68 5.52
N THR A 209 -24.31 6.14 6.07
CA THR A 209 -25.17 5.17 5.38
C THR A 209 -25.85 5.77 4.15
N GLU A 210 -26.35 7.01 4.25
CA GLU A 210 -26.94 7.73 3.11
C GLU A 210 -25.92 8.02 2.01
N LEU A 211 -24.71 8.40 2.38
CA LEU A 211 -23.64 8.61 1.41
C LEU A 211 -23.26 7.30 0.72
N ASN A 212 -23.09 6.21 1.48
CA ASN A 212 -22.83 4.88 0.92
C ASN A 212 -23.89 4.50 -0.13
N TYR A 213 -25.16 4.66 0.18
CA TYR A 213 -26.24 4.38 -0.77
C TYR A 213 -26.11 5.22 -2.05
N LYS A 214 -25.77 6.51 -1.93
CA LYS A 214 -25.59 7.39 -3.09
C LYS A 214 -24.37 7.00 -3.93
N ILE A 215 -23.24 6.62 -3.30
CA ILE A 215 -22.02 6.25 -4.00
C ILE A 215 -22.17 4.87 -4.67
N SER A 216 -22.83 3.90 -4.05
CA SER A 216 -23.02 2.56 -4.62
C SER A 216 -23.77 2.56 -5.96
N THR A 217 -24.44 3.68 -6.30
CA THR A 217 -25.11 3.87 -7.60
C THR A 217 -24.20 4.48 -8.68
N ILE A 218 -22.95 4.77 -8.35
CA ILE A 218 -22.00 5.41 -9.27
C ILE A 218 -21.07 4.36 -9.85
N GLU A 219 -21.17 4.10 -11.15
CA GLU A 219 -20.21 3.28 -11.88
C GLU A 219 -19.03 4.15 -12.29
N ASN A 220 -17.93 4.09 -11.53
CA ASN A 220 -16.72 4.83 -11.83
C ASN A 220 -15.48 3.94 -11.61
N PRO A 221 -14.86 3.42 -12.69
CA PRO A 221 -13.70 2.52 -12.59
C PRO A 221 -12.42 3.20 -12.07
N SER A 222 -12.44 4.53 -11.94
CA SER A 222 -11.31 5.30 -11.40
C SER A 222 -11.37 5.45 -9.88
N ILE A 223 -12.43 4.94 -9.22
CA ILE A 223 -12.63 5.07 -7.79
C ILE A 223 -12.72 3.69 -7.15
N PHE A 224 -11.81 3.43 -6.24
CA PHE A 224 -11.85 2.30 -5.33
C PHE A 224 -12.59 2.74 -4.07
N TYR A 225 -13.85 2.34 -3.95
CA TYR A 225 -14.70 2.71 -2.83
C TYR A 225 -15.01 1.49 -1.96
N GLU A 226 -14.88 1.66 -0.64
CA GLU A 226 -15.26 0.65 0.34
C GLU A 226 -16.03 1.29 1.49
N PHE A 227 -16.99 0.56 2.05
CA PHE A 227 -17.83 1.00 3.16
C PHE A 227 -17.99 -0.08 4.20
N ASP A 228 -17.67 0.25 5.45
CA ASP A 228 -17.90 -0.60 6.60
C ASP A 228 -18.96 0.00 7.55
N ASN A 229 -19.94 -0.81 7.94
CA ASN A 229 -20.86 -0.51 9.03
C ASN A 229 -20.72 -1.60 10.10
N PHE A 230 -19.94 -1.32 11.14
CA PHE A 230 -19.60 -2.30 12.16
C PHE A 230 -20.73 -2.50 13.16
N GLU A 231 -21.18 -3.75 13.33
CA GLU A 231 -22.20 -4.08 14.31
C GLU A 231 -21.62 -4.06 15.74
N GLY A 232 -22.36 -3.46 16.67
CA GLY A 232 -22.01 -3.43 18.10
C GLY A 232 -20.88 -2.50 18.50
N LEU A 233 -20.29 -1.74 17.56
CA LEU A 233 -19.23 -0.79 17.87
C LEU A 233 -19.75 0.63 18.04
N SER A 234 -19.07 1.39 18.89
CA SER A 234 -19.34 2.82 19.15
C SER A 234 -18.48 3.73 18.26
N HIS A 235 -18.74 5.05 18.34
CA HIS A 235 -17.97 6.09 17.68
C HIS A 235 -16.44 5.94 17.83
N TYR A 236 -15.97 5.55 19.00
CA TYR A 236 -14.54 5.40 19.26
C TYR A 236 -14.02 3.98 18.99
N SER A 237 -14.81 2.96 19.28
CA SER A 237 -14.37 1.57 19.11
C SER A 237 -14.37 1.10 17.66
N LEU A 238 -15.02 1.81 16.73
CA LEU A 238 -14.94 1.52 15.31
C LEU A 238 -13.55 1.83 14.72
N VAL A 239 -12.84 2.84 15.26
CA VAL A 239 -11.54 3.31 14.74
C VAL A 239 -10.51 2.19 14.60
N PRO A 240 -10.14 1.43 15.65
CA PRO A 240 -9.15 0.36 15.54
C PRO A 240 -9.61 -0.83 14.69
N ARG A 241 -10.88 -0.90 14.31
CA ARG A 241 -11.41 -1.89 13.37
C ARG A 241 -11.37 -1.38 11.93
N SER A 242 -11.66 -0.10 11.74
CA SER A 242 -11.66 0.52 10.40
C SER A 242 -10.26 0.64 9.80
N ILE A 243 -9.26 0.98 10.60
CA ILE A 243 -7.89 1.24 10.10
C ILE A 243 -7.31 0.04 9.34
N PRO A 244 -7.25 -1.19 9.90
CA PRO A 244 -6.74 -2.35 9.15
C PRO A 244 -7.57 -2.64 7.90
N ASN A 245 -8.91 -2.54 7.95
CA ASN A 245 -9.75 -2.77 6.79
C ASN A 245 -9.50 -1.73 5.68
N ALA A 246 -9.34 -0.46 6.05
CA ALA A 246 -9.02 0.61 5.10
C ALA A 246 -7.68 0.37 4.38
N LEU A 247 -6.64 0.01 5.14
CA LEU A 247 -5.31 -0.28 4.58
C LEU A 247 -5.33 -1.54 3.70
N ASP A 248 -5.98 -2.61 4.16
CA ASP A 248 -6.12 -3.86 3.43
C ASP A 248 -6.83 -3.65 2.08
N ASN A 249 -7.91 -2.88 2.07
CA ASN A 249 -8.64 -2.54 0.86
C ASN A 249 -7.82 -1.66 -0.08
N MET A 250 -7.22 -0.57 0.41
CA MET A 250 -6.43 0.36 -0.41
C MET A 250 -5.22 -0.30 -1.07
N PHE A 251 -4.57 -1.22 -0.37
CA PHE A 251 -3.40 -1.92 -0.86
C PHE A 251 -3.69 -3.33 -1.38
N SER A 252 -4.95 -3.69 -1.64
CA SER A 252 -5.33 -5.04 -2.10
C SER A 252 -4.60 -5.48 -3.37
N VAL A 253 -4.36 -4.56 -4.32
CA VAL A 253 -3.59 -4.85 -5.55
C VAL A 253 -2.12 -5.15 -5.24
N TYR A 254 -1.58 -4.59 -4.15
CA TYR A 254 -0.21 -4.82 -3.73
C TYR A 254 0.01 -6.22 -3.13
N GLN A 255 -1.04 -6.84 -2.61
CA GLN A 255 -0.96 -8.14 -1.95
C GLN A 255 -0.52 -9.24 -2.91
N PRO A 256 0.14 -10.31 -2.40
CA PRO A 256 0.43 -11.51 -3.19
C PRO A 256 -0.83 -12.09 -3.83
N ILE A 257 -0.67 -12.78 -4.96
CA ILE A 257 -1.77 -13.52 -5.60
C ILE A 257 -2.36 -14.49 -4.59
N ASN A 258 -3.61 -14.24 -4.20
CA ASN A 258 -4.35 -15.10 -3.30
C ASN A 258 -5.16 -16.15 -4.07
N ARG A 259 -5.81 -17.06 -3.33
CA ARG A 259 -6.59 -18.15 -3.92
C ARG A 259 -7.73 -17.64 -4.80
N ASP A 260 -8.44 -16.63 -4.37
CA ASP A 260 -9.59 -16.07 -5.09
C ASP A 260 -9.15 -15.43 -6.41
N GLU A 261 -8.08 -14.63 -6.38
CA GLU A 261 -7.46 -14.02 -7.57
C GLU A 261 -6.97 -15.10 -8.55
N TYR A 262 -6.31 -16.13 -8.03
CA TYR A 262 -5.85 -17.27 -8.83
C TYR A 262 -7.01 -17.99 -9.53
N GLU A 263 -8.05 -18.39 -8.76
CA GLU A 263 -9.17 -19.19 -9.28
C GLU A 263 -10.07 -18.40 -10.24
N LYS A 264 -10.35 -17.12 -9.93
CA LYS A 264 -11.31 -16.31 -10.70
C LYS A 264 -10.69 -15.59 -11.88
N ASN A 265 -9.46 -15.08 -11.72
CA ASN A 265 -8.85 -14.20 -12.71
C ASN A 265 -7.78 -14.92 -13.55
N ILE A 266 -6.91 -15.74 -12.94
CA ILE A 266 -5.76 -16.30 -13.64
C ILE A 266 -6.10 -17.64 -14.33
N LEU A 267 -6.75 -18.58 -13.65
CA LEU A 267 -7.10 -19.87 -14.24
C LEU A 267 -8.09 -19.77 -15.41
N THR A 268 -8.91 -18.73 -15.42
CA THR A 268 -9.93 -18.51 -16.46
C THR A 268 -9.40 -17.74 -17.67
N LEU A 269 -8.13 -17.29 -17.65
CA LEU A 269 -7.54 -16.56 -18.75
C LEU A 269 -7.39 -17.42 -20.00
N VAL A 270 -7.84 -16.86 -21.11
CA VAL A 270 -7.55 -17.38 -22.46
C VAL A 270 -6.20 -16.84 -22.97
N SER A 271 -5.81 -15.66 -22.47
CA SER A 271 -4.54 -14.98 -22.76
C SER A 271 -3.39 -15.46 -21.86
N SER A 272 -2.22 -14.86 -22.02
CA SER A 272 -1.02 -15.19 -21.24
C SER A 272 -1.20 -14.91 -19.75
N PRO A 273 -1.02 -15.92 -18.86
CA PRO A 273 -0.98 -15.67 -17.42
C PRO A 273 0.29 -14.92 -16.99
N VAL A 274 1.34 -14.90 -17.85
CA VAL A 274 2.57 -14.14 -17.61
C VAL A 274 2.31 -12.65 -17.80
N ASP A 275 1.52 -12.28 -18.84
CA ASP A 275 1.13 -10.87 -19.04
C ASP A 275 0.29 -10.37 -17.85
N TYR A 276 -0.61 -11.20 -17.30
CA TYR A 276 -1.33 -10.84 -16.09
C TYR A 276 -0.38 -10.51 -14.91
N LEU A 277 0.68 -11.31 -14.74
CA LEU A 277 1.68 -11.05 -13.70
C LEU A 277 2.39 -9.70 -13.92
N VAL A 278 2.81 -9.43 -15.14
CA VAL A 278 3.46 -8.16 -15.50
C VAL A 278 2.52 -6.99 -15.26
N ASP A 279 1.29 -7.05 -15.76
CA ASP A 279 0.28 -6.00 -15.62
C ASP A 279 -0.06 -5.72 -14.15
N LYS A 280 -0.11 -6.76 -13.29
CA LYS A 280 -0.30 -6.57 -11.85
C LYS A 280 0.81 -5.73 -11.23
N TYR A 281 2.07 -6.01 -11.54
CA TYR A 281 3.21 -5.29 -10.96
C TYR A 281 3.41 -3.91 -11.58
N GLU A 282 3.07 -3.71 -12.84
CA GLU A 282 2.98 -2.38 -13.47
C GLU A 282 1.86 -1.55 -12.82
N THR A 283 0.70 -2.16 -12.55
CA THR A 283 -0.40 -1.50 -11.83
C THR A 283 0.02 -1.05 -10.42
N ILE A 284 0.80 -1.87 -9.68
CA ILE A 284 1.36 -1.48 -8.38
C ILE A 284 2.24 -0.24 -8.51
N LYS A 285 3.12 -0.22 -9.52
CA LYS A 285 3.99 0.93 -9.80
C LYS A 285 3.20 2.18 -10.14
N ASP A 286 2.22 2.06 -11.02
CA ASP A 286 1.39 3.18 -11.48
C ASP A 286 0.50 3.76 -10.38
N LEU A 287 -0.03 2.90 -9.50
CA LEU A 287 -0.90 3.33 -8.39
C LEU A 287 -0.12 3.98 -7.26
N PHE A 288 0.99 3.37 -6.85
CA PHE A 288 1.67 3.72 -5.60
C PHE A 288 3.01 4.46 -5.80
N GLY A 289 3.47 4.59 -7.06
CA GLY A 289 4.75 5.23 -7.37
C GLY A 289 5.97 4.47 -6.84
N ILE A 290 5.85 3.15 -6.63
CA ILE A 290 6.91 2.31 -6.07
C ILE A 290 7.20 1.10 -6.95
N GLU A 291 8.45 0.68 -7.02
CA GLU A 291 8.84 -0.56 -7.67
C GLU A 291 8.82 -1.74 -6.68
N LYS A 292 8.01 -2.75 -7.00
CA LYS A 292 7.94 -3.98 -6.21
C LYS A 292 8.60 -5.12 -6.98
N GLN A 293 9.52 -5.84 -6.34
CA GLN A 293 10.06 -7.07 -6.90
C GLN A 293 8.96 -8.15 -6.94
N ILE A 294 8.83 -8.86 -8.06
CA ILE A 294 7.84 -9.93 -8.19
C ILE A 294 8.14 -11.03 -7.17
N LEU A 295 7.12 -11.38 -6.39
CA LEU A 295 7.24 -12.39 -5.33
C LEU A 295 7.36 -13.80 -5.89
N ILE A 296 8.14 -14.63 -5.23
CA ILE A 296 8.29 -16.05 -5.65
C ILE A 296 6.96 -16.80 -5.62
N ASN A 297 6.09 -16.48 -4.67
CA ASN A 297 4.75 -17.10 -4.60
C ASN A 297 3.88 -16.71 -5.80
N ASP A 298 4.04 -15.52 -6.35
CA ASP A 298 3.30 -15.09 -7.54
C ASP A 298 3.83 -15.82 -8.79
N PHE A 299 5.15 -15.98 -8.91
CA PHE A 299 5.72 -16.87 -9.94
C PHE A 299 5.18 -18.30 -9.85
N LYS A 300 5.06 -18.85 -8.63
CA LYS A 300 4.49 -20.20 -8.41
C LYS A 300 3.03 -20.28 -8.81
N ALA A 301 2.24 -19.25 -8.52
CA ALA A 301 0.84 -19.19 -8.91
C ALA A 301 0.68 -19.21 -10.45
N ILE A 302 1.48 -18.40 -11.16
CA ILE A 302 1.49 -18.40 -12.62
C ILE A 302 1.94 -19.74 -13.19
N ALA A 303 3.02 -20.33 -12.65
CA ALA A 303 3.48 -21.64 -13.07
C ALA A 303 2.41 -22.74 -12.88
N ALA A 304 1.70 -22.71 -11.75
CA ALA A 304 0.59 -23.63 -11.50
C ALA A 304 -0.58 -23.45 -12.50
N ALA A 305 -0.86 -22.22 -12.93
CA ALA A 305 -1.86 -21.96 -13.97
C ALA A 305 -1.42 -22.50 -15.34
N ILE A 306 -0.15 -22.28 -15.71
CA ILE A 306 0.46 -22.82 -16.95
C ILE A 306 0.31 -24.35 -16.98
N GLU A 307 0.68 -25.03 -15.89
CA GLU A 307 0.56 -26.50 -15.76
C GLU A 307 -0.88 -26.97 -15.90
N LYS A 308 -1.79 -26.37 -15.12
CA LYS A 308 -3.20 -26.79 -15.08
C LYS A 308 -3.91 -26.60 -16.43
N ASN A 309 -3.57 -25.52 -17.13
CA ASN A 309 -4.14 -25.22 -18.45
C ASN A 309 -3.33 -25.82 -19.62
N LYS A 310 -2.20 -26.51 -19.34
CA LYS A 310 -1.28 -27.08 -20.34
C LYS A 310 -0.77 -26.06 -21.35
N GLN A 311 -0.57 -24.82 -20.90
CA GLN A 311 -0.11 -23.69 -21.73
C GLN A 311 1.42 -23.54 -21.64
N TYR A 312 2.15 -24.62 -21.89
CA TYR A 312 3.59 -24.77 -21.58
C TYR A 312 4.51 -23.79 -22.32
N ASP A 313 4.07 -23.20 -23.43
CA ASP A 313 4.84 -22.19 -24.14
C ASP A 313 5.12 -20.95 -23.30
N PHE A 314 4.23 -20.59 -22.37
CA PHE A 314 4.42 -19.46 -21.47
C PHE A 314 5.51 -19.64 -20.42
N TYR A 315 6.00 -20.84 -20.21
CA TYR A 315 7.15 -21.07 -19.32
C TYR A 315 8.42 -20.33 -19.79
N LYS A 316 8.58 -20.15 -21.10
CA LYS A 316 9.72 -19.38 -21.63
C LYS A 316 9.65 -17.93 -21.17
N ASP A 317 8.51 -17.29 -21.31
CA ASP A 317 8.31 -15.88 -20.93
C ASP A 317 8.39 -15.72 -19.41
N LEU A 318 7.81 -16.66 -18.64
CA LEU A 318 7.95 -16.70 -17.18
C LEU A 318 9.40 -16.82 -16.73
N GLY A 319 10.22 -17.62 -17.44
CA GLY A 319 11.65 -17.74 -17.20
C GLY A 319 12.41 -16.44 -17.50
N ASP A 320 12.04 -15.72 -18.55
CA ASP A 320 12.65 -14.45 -18.91
C ASP A 320 12.35 -13.36 -17.84
N ILE A 321 11.11 -13.28 -17.37
CA ILE A 321 10.72 -12.38 -16.27
C ILE A 321 11.44 -12.77 -14.96
N ALA A 322 11.51 -14.06 -14.65
CA ALA A 322 12.20 -14.54 -13.46
C ALA A 322 13.69 -14.18 -13.46
N ARG A 323 14.38 -14.25 -14.62
CA ARG A 323 15.78 -13.81 -14.74
C ARG A 323 15.95 -12.31 -14.56
N LYS A 324 14.98 -11.52 -14.99
CA LYS A 324 15.01 -10.06 -14.81
C LYS A 324 14.87 -9.67 -13.32
N HIS A 325 13.97 -10.31 -12.60
CA HIS A 325 13.65 -9.95 -11.21
C HIS A 325 14.50 -10.69 -10.17
N HIS A 326 15.00 -11.88 -10.51
CA HIS A 326 15.82 -12.73 -9.62
C HIS A 326 17.05 -13.27 -10.34
N PRO A 327 17.94 -12.40 -10.86
CA PRO A 327 19.05 -12.79 -11.75
C PRO A 327 20.05 -13.75 -11.11
N GLU A 328 20.26 -13.63 -9.79
CA GLU A 328 21.24 -14.42 -9.04
C GLU A 328 20.71 -15.79 -8.59
N THR A 329 19.51 -16.19 -9.07
CA THR A 329 18.82 -17.41 -8.61
C THR A 329 18.55 -18.40 -9.73
N VAL A 330 18.36 -19.67 -9.35
CA VAL A 330 18.02 -20.75 -10.29
C VAL A 330 16.65 -20.59 -10.96
N LEU A 331 15.78 -19.69 -10.49
CA LEU A 331 14.35 -19.62 -10.83
C LEU A 331 14.11 -19.49 -12.34
N GLY A 332 14.81 -18.57 -13.01
CA GLY A 332 14.62 -18.34 -14.43
C GLY A 332 15.08 -19.52 -15.30
N PHE A 333 16.15 -20.19 -14.91
CA PHE A 333 16.59 -21.42 -15.60
C PHE A 333 15.67 -22.61 -15.33
N TYR A 334 15.08 -22.69 -14.16
CA TYR A 334 14.06 -23.69 -13.84
C TYR A 334 12.89 -23.59 -14.82
N TYR A 335 12.27 -22.42 -14.98
CA TYR A 335 11.14 -22.24 -15.90
C TYR A 335 11.53 -22.44 -17.37
N LEU A 336 12.73 -22.00 -17.76
CA LEU A 336 13.23 -22.27 -19.10
C LEU A 336 13.43 -23.77 -19.36
N ALA A 337 13.93 -24.52 -18.38
CA ALA A 337 14.06 -25.96 -18.48
C ALA A 337 12.69 -26.64 -18.57
N ARG A 338 11.72 -26.21 -17.75
CA ARG A 338 10.32 -26.69 -17.83
C ARG A 338 9.73 -26.47 -19.23
N PHE A 339 9.95 -25.28 -19.82
CA PHE A 339 9.55 -25.04 -21.21
C PHE A 339 10.11 -26.10 -22.17
N PHE A 340 11.39 -26.43 -22.05
CA PHE A 340 12.00 -27.42 -22.95
C PHE A 340 11.54 -28.86 -22.67
N GLU A 341 11.31 -29.23 -21.42
CA GLU A 341 10.74 -30.54 -21.06
C GLU A 341 9.36 -30.72 -21.71
N GLU A 342 8.46 -29.79 -21.44
CA GLU A 342 7.05 -29.87 -21.87
C GLU A 342 6.87 -29.70 -23.39
N THR A 343 7.86 -29.09 -24.08
CA THR A 343 7.84 -28.95 -25.55
C THR A 343 8.69 -30.01 -26.26
N GLY A 344 9.06 -31.12 -25.60
CA GLY A 344 9.74 -32.25 -26.20
C GLY A 344 11.17 -32.00 -26.64
N LYS A 345 11.91 -31.14 -25.92
CA LYS A 345 13.32 -30.81 -26.19
C LYS A 345 14.23 -31.21 -25.01
N PRO A 346 14.28 -32.51 -24.62
CA PRO A 346 14.91 -32.97 -23.37
C PRO A 346 16.39 -32.57 -23.26
N LYS A 347 17.17 -32.62 -24.34
CA LYS A 347 18.58 -32.18 -24.34
C LYS A 347 18.74 -30.70 -23.97
N LYS A 348 17.82 -29.83 -24.44
CA LYS A 348 17.84 -28.41 -24.09
C LYS A 348 17.41 -28.19 -22.64
N ALA A 349 16.44 -28.96 -22.15
CA ALA A 349 16.01 -28.95 -20.75
C ALA A 349 17.16 -29.33 -19.81
N MET A 350 17.83 -30.45 -20.08
CA MET A 350 19.02 -30.88 -19.33
C MET A 350 20.09 -29.79 -19.26
N ASN A 351 20.41 -29.16 -20.39
CA ASN A 351 21.40 -28.09 -20.42
C ASN A 351 20.95 -26.84 -19.65
N ALA A 352 19.67 -26.47 -19.69
CA ALA A 352 19.13 -25.34 -18.94
C ALA A 352 19.20 -25.58 -17.43
N TYR A 353 18.84 -26.79 -16.95
CA TYR A 353 19.00 -27.16 -15.56
C TYR A 353 20.46 -27.07 -15.11
N ARG A 354 21.41 -27.59 -15.88
CA ARG A 354 22.86 -27.52 -15.56
C ARG A 354 23.42 -26.12 -15.58
N SER A 355 22.91 -25.23 -16.44
CA SER A 355 23.39 -23.86 -16.56
C SER A 355 23.12 -23.02 -15.30
N SER A 356 22.25 -23.47 -14.41
CA SER A 356 21.95 -22.77 -13.14
C SER A 356 22.92 -23.11 -11.99
N TYR A 357 23.91 -23.97 -12.21
CA TYR A 357 24.79 -24.49 -11.14
C TYR A 357 25.48 -23.42 -10.30
N THR A 358 25.85 -22.29 -10.90
CA THR A 358 26.53 -21.18 -10.21
C THR A 358 25.58 -20.25 -9.44
N LEU A 359 24.27 -20.39 -9.66
CA LEU A 359 23.25 -19.48 -9.11
C LEU A 359 22.75 -19.94 -7.73
N GLY A 360 22.14 -19.03 -6.98
CA GLY A 360 21.59 -19.30 -5.65
C GLY A 360 20.26 -20.07 -5.69
N SER A 361 20.03 -20.92 -4.68
CA SER A 361 18.71 -21.50 -4.42
C SER A 361 17.74 -20.44 -3.91
N ILE A 362 16.44 -20.58 -4.16
CA ILE A 362 15.41 -19.65 -3.73
C ILE A 362 14.08 -20.36 -3.42
N GLN A 363 13.54 -20.16 -2.25
CA GLN A 363 12.17 -20.56 -1.79
C GLN A 363 11.56 -21.83 -2.44
N GLY A 364 12.22 -22.97 -2.29
CA GLY A 364 11.76 -24.27 -2.81
C GLY A 364 12.26 -24.62 -4.19
N TYR A 365 13.19 -23.85 -4.76
CA TYR A 365 13.96 -24.19 -5.95
C TYR A 365 15.44 -24.30 -5.58
N SER A 366 15.98 -25.53 -5.62
CA SER A 366 17.36 -25.79 -5.22
C SER A 366 18.26 -26.20 -6.39
N LYS A 367 19.56 -25.97 -6.24
CA LYS A 367 20.57 -26.44 -7.22
C LYS A 367 20.55 -27.96 -7.34
N ASP A 368 20.43 -28.66 -6.20
CA ASP A 368 20.48 -30.11 -6.17
C ASP A 368 19.30 -30.71 -6.94
N GLU A 369 18.08 -30.17 -6.74
CA GLU A 369 16.90 -30.56 -7.51
C GLU A 369 17.09 -30.33 -9.02
N MET A 370 17.73 -29.22 -9.40
CA MET A 370 18.02 -28.92 -10.81
C MET A 370 18.99 -29.94 -11.42
N LEU A 371 20.03 -30.31 -10.68
CA LEU A 371 20.99 -31.33 -11.11
C LEU A 371 20.36 -32.73 -11.19
N ASP A 372 19.58 -33.12 -10.18
CA ASP A 372 18.86 -34.38 -10.16
C ASP A 372 17.93 -34.54 -11.38
N ARG A 373 17.21 -33.45 -11.74
CA ARG A 373 16.37 -33.43 -12.96
C ARG A 373 17.21 -33.58 -14.22
N ALA A 374 18.34 -32.86 -14.31
CA ALA A 374 19.25 -32.97 -15.46
C ALA A 374 19.79 -34.40 -15.63
N ASP A 375 20.19 -35.03 -14.55
CA ASP A 375 20.72 -36.40 -14.55
C ASP A 375 19.63 -37.43 -14.85
N ALA A 376 18.41 -37.23 -14.37
CA ALA A 376 17.25 -38.05 -14.74
C ALA A 376 16.98 -38.00 -16.26
N ILE A 377 16.98 -36.82 -16.86
CA ILE A 377 16.84 -36.62 -18.32
C ILE A 377 17.98 -37.32 -19.07
N GLN A 378 19.22 -37.13 -18.59
CA GLN A 378 20.40 -37.78 -19.21
C GLN A 378 20.23 -39.31 -19.24
N LYS A 379 19.82 -39.90 -18.13
CA LYS A 379 19.63 -41.33 -17.98
C LYS A 379 18.49 -41.86 -18.86
N GLU A 380 17.37 -41.14 -18.91
CA GLU A 380 16.17 -41.52 -19.67
C GLU A 380 16.42 -41.52 -21.19
N PHE A 381 17.09 -40.47 -21.69
CA PHE A 381 17.29 -40.29 -23.13
C PHE A 381 18.67 -40.70 -23.64
N GLY A 382 19.56 -41.20 -22.77
CA GLY A 382 20.88 -41.76 -23.15
C GLY A 382 21.90 -40.73 -23.66
N TYR A 383 21.87 -39.48 -23.13
CA TYR A 383 22.79 -38.41 -23.55
C TYR A 383 24.16 -38.48 -22.88
#